data_ba44c500ae99dca0cd2aeae7fcae7774
#
_entry.id   ba44c500ae99dca0cd2aeae7fcae7774
#
_cell.length_a   1.000
_cell.length_b   1.000
_cell.length_c   1.000
_cell.angle_alpha   90.00
_cell.angle_beta   90.00
_cell.angle_gamma   90.00
#
_symmetry.space_group_name_H-M   'P 1'
#
loop_
_entity.id
_entity.type
_entity.pdbx_description
1 polymer ?
#
loop_
_entity_poly.entity_id
_entity_poly.type
_entity_poly.pdbx_seq_one_letter_code
_entity_poly.pdbx_strand_id
1 'polypeptide(L)'
;VHYAMTFSGAGLILPDTTYYADEHPRKAELLDFYRTNTVEILREFGFSAEAAQQQVENTVKFDAILAQYVNTSEEWAKYAELYNPVVISDFTSHIKSVPFAQIIEALIGKLPEKIVVYEKRFYENFDQIVNVANFELIKSWMLVKLLRGSTQYLSDDMRILGSDFSRKLSGTSEARSQEKHAFDLATGQFSQAVGLYYGHKYFG
;
A
#
# COMPACT_ATOMS: atom_id res chain seq x y z
N VAL A 1 2.62 24.32 -15.87
CA VAL A 1 2.32 23.42 -14.74
C VAL A 1 3.63 22.87 -14.23
N HIS A 2 3.88 22.98 -12.93
CA HIS A 2 5.06 22.39 -12.29
C HIS A 2 4.63 21.15 -11.53
N TYR A 3 5.34 20.04 -11.74
CA TYR A 3 5.12 18.79 -11.01
C TYR A 3 6.23 18.59 -9.99
N ALA A 4 5.89 18.15 -8.80
CA ALA A 4 6.84 17.70 -7.79
C ALA A 4 6.74 16.18 -7.64
N MET A 5 7.89 15.51 -7.57
CA MET A 5 7.94 14.10 -7.19
C MET A 5 7.82 14.00 -5.69
N THR A 6 6.90 13.17 -5.21
CA THR A 6 6.66 12.96 -3.78
C THR A 6 6.99 11.52 -3.41
N PHE A 7 7.50 11.35 -2.20
CA PHE A 7 7.84 10.06 -1.62
C PHE A 7 7.09 9.87 -0.30
N SER A 8 6.36 8.77 -0.19
CA SER A 8 5.72 8.31 1.04
C SER A 8 6.16 6.89 1.38
N GLY A 9 5.92 6.46 2.60
CA GLY A 9 6.17 5.09 3.03
C GLY A 9 5.16 4.09 2.47
N ALA A 10 5.30 2.85 2.88
CA ALA A 10 4.42 1.78 2.46
C ALA A 10 3.13 1.76 3.29
N GLY A 11 2.00 1.48 2.64
CA GLY A 11 0.74 1.29 3.34
C GLY A 11 0.72 0.00 4.16
N LEU A 12 0.16 0.07 5.36
CA LEU A 12 0.03 -1.04 6.31
C LEU A 12 -1.18 -1.93 6.02
N ILE A 13 -1.20 -3.12 6.64
CA ILE A 13 -2.36 -4.01 6.69
C ILE A 13 -3.43 -3.41 7.60
N LEU A 14 -3.05 -3.00 8.80
CA LEU A 14 -3.95 -2.38 9.77
C LEU A 14 -4.10 -0.88 9.51
N PRO A 15 -5.21 -0.26 9.94
CA PRO A 15 -5.55 1.12 9.59
C PRO A 15 -4.55 2.18 10.03
N ASP A 16 -3.83 1.93 11.12
CA ASP A 16 -2.88 2.88 11.70
C ASP A 16 -1.80 2.14 12.51
N THR A 17 -0.66 2.79 12.72
CA THR A 17 0.45 2.23 13.51
C THR A 17 0.06 1.91 14.94
N THR A 18 -0.90 2.63 15.52
CA THR A 18 -1.41 2.39 16.89
C THR A 18 -2.03 1.00 17.05
N TYR A 19 -2.56 0.42 15.95
CA TYR A 19 -3.08 -0.95 15.97
C TYR A 19 -2.01 -2.03 16.16
N TYR A 20 -0.73 -1.70 16.01
CA TYR A 20 0.39 -2.63 16.21
C TYR A 20 0.87 -2.68 17.67
N ALA A 21 0.42 -1.79 18.53
CA ALA A 21 0.69 -1.86 19.97
C ALA A 21 0.12 -3.18 20.56
N ASP A 22 0.84 -3.78 21.51
CA ASP A 22 0.46 -5.08 22.06
C ASP A 22 -0.86 -5.03 22.82
N GLU A 23 -1.18 -3.89 23.41
CA GLU A 23 -2.38 -3.64 24.18
C GLU A 23 -3.60 -3.28 23.30
N HIS A 24 -3.43 -3.12 21.98
CA HIS A 24 -4.54 -2.70 21.13
C HIS A 24 -5.61 -3.81 21.02
N PRO A 25 -6.86 -3.57 21.44
CA PRO A 25 -7.87 -4.62 21.66
C PRO A 25 -8.29 -5.35 20.38
N ARG A 26 -8.13 -4.72 19.20
CA ARG A 26 -8.52 -5.30 17.92
C ARG A 26 -7.34 -5.86 17.12
N LYS A 27 -6.10 -5.75 17.60
CA LYS A 27 -4.90 -6.21 16.87
C LYS A 27 -5.01 -7.69 16.48
N ALA A 28 -5.22 -8.54 17.47
CA ALA A 28 -5.29 -9.99 17.27
C ALA A 28 -6.44 -10.36 16.32
N GLU A 29 -7.67 -9.88 16.61
CA GLU A 29 -8.85 -10.16 15.79
C GLU A 29 -8.64 -9.79 14.31
N LEU A 30 -8.12 -8.60 14.05
CA LEU A 30 -7.94 -8.11 12.67
C LEU A 30 -6.81 -8.84 11.93
N LEU A 31 -5.70 -9.11 12.61
CA LEU A 31 -4.60 -9.87 11.99
C LEU A 31 -4.99 -11.32 11.72
N ASP A 32 -5.75 -11.96 12.61
CA ASP A 32 -6.22 -13.33 12.42
C ASP A 32 -7.22 -13.41 11.25
N PHE A 33 -8.12 -12.43 11.17
CA PHE A 33 -9.03 -12.34 10.03
C PHE A 33 -8.25 -12.09 8.71
N TYR A 34 -7.28 -11.20 8.72
CA TYR A 34 -6.41 -10.95 7.56
C TYR A 34 -5.67 -12.22 7.12
N ARG A 35 -5.09 -12.97 8.08
CA ARG A 35 -4.39 -14.24 7.81
C ARG A 35 -5.31 -15.24 7.12
N THR A 36 -6.46 -15.52 7.74
CA THR A 36 -7.42 -16.49 7.21
C THR A 36 -7.88 -16.12 5.80
N ASN A 37 -8.37 -14.90 5.63
CA ASN A 37 -8.83 -14.41 4.32
C ASN A 37 -7.71 -14.42 3.26
N THR A 38 -6.47 -14.05 3.64
CA THR A 38 -5.37 -14.03 2.67
C THR A 38 -4.91 -15.43 2.29
N VAL A 39 -4.92 -16.39 3.21
CA VAL A 39 -4.62 -17.79 2.90
C VAL A 39 -5.65 -18.34 1.89
N GLU A 40 -6.93 -18.06 2.07
CA GLU A 40 -7.97 -18.45 1.12
C GLU A 40 -7.72 -17.86 -0.27
N ILE A 41 -7.43 -16.56 -0.34
CA ILE A 41 -7.08 -15.90 -1.62
C ILE A 41 -5.89 -16.60 -2.30
N LEU A 42 -4.80 -16.85 -1.56
CA LEU A 42 -3.62 -17.51 -2.14
C LEU A 42 -3.89 -18.92 -2.61
N ARG A 43 -4.78 -19.65 -1.93
CA ARG A 43 -5.20 -20.99 -2.36
C ARG A 43 -5.98 -20.94 -3.68
N GLU A 44 -6.82 -19.95 -3.90
CA GLU A 44 -7.48 -19.73 -5.19
C GLU A 44 -6.47 -19.43 -6.31
N PHE A 45 -5.32 -18.83 -5.99
CA PHE A 45 -4.19 -18.70 -6.92
C PHE A 45 -3.34 -19.97 -7.08
N GLY A 46 -3.71 -21.10 -6.45
CA GLY A 46 -3.06 -22.40 -6.62
C GLY A 46 -1.92 -22.69 -5.63
N PHE A 47 -1.76 -21.91 -4.59
CA PHE A 47 -0.79 -22.22 -3.52
C PHE A 47 -1.27 -23.41 -2.68
N SER A 48 -0.32 -24.26 -2.20
CA SER A 48 -0.66 -25.20 -1.13
C SER A 48 -1.01 -24.47 0.17
N ALA A 49 -1.71 -25.13 1.09
CA ALA A 49 -2.06 -24.51 2.38
C ALA A 49 -0.81 -24.05 3.14
N GLU A 50 0.23 -24.86 3.17
CA GLU A 50 1.49 -24.56 3.86
C GLU A 50 2.23 -23.38 3.20
N ALA A 51 2.30 -23.37 1.86
CA ALA A 51 2.94 -22.28 1.13
C ALA A 51 2.17 -20.95 1.31
N ALA A 52 0.83 -20.97 1.24
CA ALA A 52 0.00 -19.81 1.47
C ALA A 52 0.21 -19.25 2.89
N GLN A 53 0.19 -20.13 3.90
CA GLN A 53 0.39 -19.76 5.29
C GLN A 53 1.76 -19.12 5.53
N GLN A 54 2.82 -19.69 4.93
CA GLN A 54 4.16 -19.12 5.02
C GLN A 54 4.27 -17.73 4.39
N GLN A 55 3.64 -17.51 3.22
CA GLN A 55 3.63 -16.20 2.56
C GLN A 55 2.90 -15.16 3.42
N VAL A 56 1.78 -15.52 4.02
CA VAL A 56 0.99 -14.65 4.88
C VAL A 56 1.75 -14.28 6.16
N GLU A 57 2.36 -15.26 6.83
CA GLU A 57 3.14 -14.99 8.05
C GLU A 57 4.35 -14.09 7.78
N ASN A 58 5.07 -14.31 6.68
CA ASN A 58 6.15 -13.42 6.27
C ASN A 58 5.64 -12.01 5.99
N THR A 59 4.49 -11.89 5.36
CA THR A 59 3.84 -10.61 5.07
C THR A 59 3.50 -9.84 6.33
N VAL A 60 2.86 -10.50 7.30
CA VAL A 60 2.50 -9.87 8.59
C VAL A 60 3.75 -9.46 9.38
N LYS A 61 4.81 -10.28 9.36
CA LYS A 61 6.09 -9.92 9.99
C LYS A 61 6.71 -8.67 9.35
N PHE A 62 6.73 -8.59 8.03
CA PHE A 62 7.29 -7.41 7.36
C PHE A 62 6.44 -6.16 7.61
N ASP A 63 5.14 -6.31 7.59
CA ASP A 63 4.20 -5.23 7.87
C ASP A 63 4.38 -4.63 9.27
N ALA A 64 4.66 -5.48 10.28
CA ALA A 64 5.00 -5.04 11.63
C ALA A 64 6.34 -4.28 11.70
N ILE A 65 7.30 -4.60 10.80
CA ILE A 65 8.53 -3.80 10.66
C ILE A 65 8.19 -2.44 10.07
N LEU A 66 7.39 -2.38 9.00
CA LEU A 66 6.97 -1.12 8.38
C LEU A 66 6.26 -0.19 9.35
N ALA A 67 5.39 -0.74 10.20
CA ALA A 67 4.62 0.02 11.18
C ALA A 67 5.48 0.84 12.17
N GLN A 68 6.74 0.49 12.34
CA GLN A 68 7.67 1.22 13.20
C GLN A 68 8.19 2.51 12.56
N TYR A 69 8.09 2.63 11.23
CA TYR A 69 8.76 3.69 10.48
C TYR A 69 7.81 4.58 9.67
N VAL A 70 6.58 4.14 9.40
CA VAL A 70 5.58 4.97 8.70
C VAL A 70 4.90 5.97 9.64
N ASN A 71 4.30 6.99 9.09
CA ASN A 71 3.58 7.99 9.84
C ASN A 71 2.27 7.43 10.44
N THR A 72 1.93 7.92 11.62
CA THR A 72 0.60 7.72 12.23
C THR A 72 -0.46 8.56 11.50
N SER A 73 -1.74 8.25 11.72
CA SER A 73 -2.84 9.09 11.21
C SER A 73 -2.78 10.52 11.75
N GLU A 74 -2.30 10.73 12.99
CA GLU A 74 -2.09 12.05 13.56
C GLU A 74 -0.98 12.82 12.83
N GLU A 75 0.15 12.16 12.53
CA GLU A 75 1.24 12.76 11.76
C GLU A 75 0.78 13.13 10.34
N TRP A 76 -0.04 12.27 9.71
CA TRP A 76 -0.64 12.57 8.40
C TRP A 76 -1.62 13.75 8.43
N ALA A 77 -2.29 14.01 9.55
CA ALA A 77 -3.19 15.17 9.70
C ALA A 77 -2.44 16.52 9.78
N LYS A 78 -1.15 16.49 10.07
CA LYS A 78 -0.30 17.70 10.17
C LYS A 78 0.26 18.11 8.81
N TYR A 79 -0.61 18.48 7.88
CA TYR A 79 -0.26 18.74 6.46
C TYR A 79 0.95 19.65 6.25
N ALA A 80 1.13 20.68 7.08
CA ALA A 80 2.26 21.60 6.96
C ALA A 80 3.60 20.91 7.26
N GLU A 81 3.62 19.89 8.12
CA GLU A 81 4.82 19.14 8.49
C GLU A 81 5.19 18.07 7.45
N LEU A 82 4.25 17.71 6.57
CA LEU A 82 4.49 16.75 5.48
C LEU A 82 5.33 17.35 4.33
N TYR A 83 5.36 18.67 4.20
CA TYR A 83 6.14 19.31 3.16
C TYR A 83 7.62 19.38 3.50
N ASN A 84 8.35 18.33 3.16
CA ASN A 84 9.79 18.23 3.37
C ASN A 84 10.53 18.17 2.03
N PRO A 85 10.88 19.32 1.44
CA PRO A 85 11.69 19.35 0.23
C PRO A 85 13.13 18.93 0.57
N VAL A 86 13.64 17.94 -0.17
CA VAL A 86 15.00 17.39 -0.02
C VAL A 86 15.69 17.44 -1.36
N VAL A 87 16.98 17.80 -1.36
CA VAL A 87 17.81 17.72 -2.56
C VAL A 87 18.02 16.26 -2.92
N ILE A 88 17.85 15.91 -4.20
CA ILE A 88 17.87 14.51 -4.64
C ILE A 88 19.22 13.82 -4.37
N SER A 89 20.33 14.54 -4.48
CA SER A 89 21.65 13.99 -4.17
C SER A 89 21.78 13.58 -2.70
N ASP A 90 21.23 14.39 -1.80
CA ASP A 90 21.24 14.10 -0.36
C ASP A 90 20.36 12.88 -0.06
N PHE A 91 19.16 12.84 -0.61
CA PHE A 91 18.25 11.70 -0.47
C PHE A 91 18.88 10.39 -0.94
N THR A 92 19.47 10.38 -2.14
CA THR A 92 20.05 9.15 -2.73
C THR A 92 21.38 8.74 -2.10
N SER A 93 22.12 9.68 -1.48
CA SER A 93 23.40 9.37 -0.82
C SER A 93 23.25 8.56 0.46
N HIS A 94 22.11 8.68 1.14
CA HIS A 94 21.83 8.00 2.40
C HIS A 94 21.30 6.58 2.21
N ILE A 95 20.70 6.28 1.05
CA ILE A 95 20.09 4.98 0.76
C ILE A 95 21.02 4.17 -0.14
N LYS A 96 21.50 3.03 0.36
CA LYS A 96 22.46 2.16 -0.34
C LYS A 96 21.86 0.85 -0.82
N SER A 97 20.78 0.40 -0.20
CA SER A 97 20.11 -0.87 -0.54
C SER A 97 19.40 -0.85 -1.90
N VAL A 98 19.00 0.34 -2.37
CA VAL A 98 18.28 0.52 -3.63
C VAL A 98 18.87 1.69 -4.42
N PRO A 99 19.15 1.54 -5.72
CA PRO A 99 19.72 2.61 -6.56
C PRO A 99 18.66 3.62 -7.00
N PHE A 100 18.11 4.40 -6.06
CA PHE A 100 17.00 5.33 -6.31
C PHE A 100 17.27 6.33 -7.44
N ALA A 101 18.50 6.85 -7.55
CA ALA A 101 18.83 7.77 -8.64
C ALA A 101 18.58 7.15 -10.02
N GLN A 102 19.05 5.92 -10.23
CA GLN A 102 18.87 5.20 -11.49
C GLN A 102 17.40 4.88 -11.75
N ILE A 103 16.65 4.49 -10.71
CA ILE A 103 15.23 4.19 -10.84
C ILE A 103 14.44 5.44 -11.21
N ILE A 104 14.69 6.56 -10.53
CA ILE A 104 14.02 7.83 -10.81
C ILE A 104 14.33 8.29 -12.24
N GLU A 105 15.59 8.24 -12.65
CA GLU A 105 16.00 8.62 -13.99
C GLU A 105 15.35 7.73 -15.06
N ALA A 106 15.27 6.42 -14.83
CA ALA A 106 14.58 5.49 -15.71
C ALA A 106 13.08 5.75 -15.83
N LEU A 107 12.42 6.19 -14.74
CA LEU A 107 10.99 6.44 -14.71
C LEU A 107 10.57 7.75 -15.35
N ILE A 108 11.36 8.83 -15.18
CA ILE A 108 10.96 10.18 -15.62
C ILE A 108 11.96 10.83 -16.60
N GLY A 109 13.00 10.10 -17.02
CA GLY A 109 13.97 10.53 -18.01
C GLY A 109 15.03 11.54 -17.52
N LYS A 110 14.95 11.96 -16.26
CA LYS A 110 15.91 12.90 -15.63
C LYS A 110 15.83 12.85 -14.12
N LEU A 111 16.88 13.25 -13.43
CA LEU A 111 16.83 13.48 -11.99
C LEU A 111 16.27 14.89 -11.69
N PRO A 112 15.24 15.02 -10.85
CA PRO A 112 14.81 16.32 -10.36
C PRO A 112 15.85 16.89 -9.38
N GLU A 113 15.95 18.21 -9.29
CA GLU A 113 16.83 18.85 -8.31
C GLU A 113 16.37 18.56 -6.87
N LYS A 114 15.06 18.61 -6.65
CA LYS A 114 14.42 18.40 -5.36
C LYS A 114 13.22 17.46 -5.47
N ILE A 115 12.98 16.74 -4.40
CA ILE A 115 11.80 15.90 -4.19
C ILE A 115 11.13 16.31 -2.87
N VAL A 116 9.90 15.88 -2.64
CA VAL A 116 9.21 16.08 -1.37
C VAL A 116 9.06 14.74 -0.66
N VAL A 117 9.59 14.61 0.55
CA VAL A 117 9.53 13.39 1.35
C VAL A 117 8.51 13.57 2.47
N TYR A 118 7.35 12.89 2.38
CA TYR A 118 6.30 12.98 3.39
C TYR A 118 6.65 12.22 4.67
N GLU A 119 7.32 11.08 4.54
CA GLU A 119 7.67 10.21 5.67
C GLU A 119 9.18 10.10 5.83
N LYS A 120 9.77 11.11 6.46
CA LYS A 120 11.23 11.17 6.68
C LYS A 120 11.75 9.94 7.43
N ARG A 121 11.10 9.58 8.55
CA ARG A 121 11.48 8.45 9.39
C ARG A 121 11.61 7.16 8.59
N PHE A 122 10.70 6.92 7.63
CA PHE A 122 10.75 5.76 6.76
C PHE A 122 12.02 5.74 5.88
N TYR A 123 12.34 6.86 5.25
CA TYR A 123 13.51 6.94 4.35
C TYR A 123 14.85 7.07 5.08
N GLU A 124 14.88 7.68 6.25
CA GLU A 124 16.06 7.72 7.13
C GLU A 124 16.46 6.31 7.63
N ASN A 125 15.49 5.40 7.71
CA ASN A 125 15.71 4.01 8.13
C ASN A 125 15.55 3.00 6.98
N PHE A 126 15.55 3.45 5.73
CA PHE A 126 15.21 2.62 4.57
C PHE A 126 16.12 1.38 4.47
N ASP A 127 17.42 1.51 4.66
CA ASP A 127 18.37 0.39 4.60
C ASP A 127 18.20 -0.62 5.77
N GLN A 128 17.57 -0.20 6.88
CA GLN A 128 17.20 -1.12 7.96
C GLN A 128 15.94 -1.92 7.62
N ILE A 129 15.05 -1.33 6.83
CA ILE A 129 13.81 -1.96 6.36
C ILE A 129 14.12 -2.87 5.17
N VAL A 130 14.82 -2.32 4.17
CA VAL A 130 15.12 -3.00 2.89
C VAL A 130 16.57 -3.48 2.90
N ASN A 131 16.77 -4.73 3.28
CA ASN A 131 18.08 -5.37 3.35
C ASN A 131 17.98 -6.87 3.09
N VAL A 132 19.13 -7.53 3.02
CA VAL A 132 19.21 -8.98 2.73
C VAL A 132 18.51 -9.83 3.80
N ALA A 133 18.56 -9.44 5.09
CA ALA A 133 17.91 -10.19 6.16
C ALA A 133 16.39 -10.20 6.03
N ASN A 134 15.82 -9.10 5.51
CA ASN A 134 14.38 -8.97 5.30
C ASN A 134 13.92 -9.39 3.89
N PHE A 135 14.84 -9.85 3.02
CA PHE A 135 14.53 -10.08 1.60
C PHE A 135 13.35 -11.04 1.38
N GLU A 136 13.31 -12.18 2.09
CA GLU A 136 12.21 -13.15 1.96
C GLU A 136 10.88 -12.61 2.50
N LEU A 137 10.93 -11.76 3.52
CA LEU A 137 9.74 -11.08 4.05
C LEU A 137 9.20 -10.06 3.04
N ILE A 138 10.08 -9.25 2.45
CA ILE A 138 9.75 -8.26 1.42
C ILE A 138 9.13 -8.95 0.19
N LYS A 139 9.74 -10.03 -0.27
CA LYS A 139 9.26 -10.82 -1.41
C LYS A 139 7.84 -11.35 -1.18
N SER A 140 7.61 -11.93 0.00
CA SER A 140 6.27 -12.40 0.40
C SER A 140 5.26 -11.26 0.47
N TRP A 141 5.62 -10.15 1.09
CA TRP A 141 4.78 -8.97 1.22
C TRP A 141 4.38 -8.37 -0.15
N MET A 142 5.35 -8.24 -1.06
CA MET A 142 5.08 -7.77 -2.43
C MET A 142 4.16 -8.71 -3.19
N LEU A 143 4.42 -10.03 -3.11
CA LEU A 143 3.61 -11.05 -3.74
C LEU A 143 2.16 -11.03 -3.23
N VAL A 144 2.00 -11.04 -1.91
CA VAL A 144 0.67 -11.02 -1.28
C VAL A 144 -0.09 -9.75 -1.64
N LYS A 145 0.56 -8.58 -1.58
CA LYS A 145 -0.08 -7.31 -1.99
C LYS A 145 -0.51 -7.32 -3.46
N LEU A 146 0.33 -7.83 -4.35
CA LEU A 146 0.00 -7.96 -5.77
C LEU A 146 -1.22 -8.86 -5.98
N LEU A 147 -1.21 -10.08 -5.41
CA LEU A 147 -2.28 -11.04 -5.60
C LEU A 147 -3.60 -10.55 -4.96
N ARG A 148 -3.56 -10.03 -3.75
CA ARG A 148 -4.76 -9.41 -3.12
C ARG A 148 -5.28 -8.22 -3.93
N GLY A 149 -4.39 -7.36 -4.41
CA GLY A 149 -4.77 -6.20 -5.22
C GLY A 149 -5.37 -6.60 -6.57
N SER A 150 -4.99 -7.75 -7.13
CA SER A 150 -5.52 -8.23 -8.40
C SER A 150 -6.92 -8.85 -8.30
N THR A 151 -7.37 -9.30 -7.11
CA THR A 151 -8.67 -9.95 -6.93
C THR A 151 -9.85 -9.13 -7.47
N GLN A 152 -9.77 -7.81 -7.37
CA GLN A 152 -10.82 -6.90 -7.84
C GLN A 152 -11.04 -6.90 -9.36
N TYR A 153 -10.10 -7.45 -10.14
CA TYR A 153 -10.15 -7.53 -11.60
C TYR A 153 -10.47 -8.94 -12.11
N LEU A 154 -10.69 -9.90 -11.21
CA LEU A 154 -10.95 -11.31 -11.54
C LEU A 154 -12.45 -11.64 -11.46
N SER A 155 -12.77 -12.92 -11.22
CA SER A 155 -14.16 -13.37 -11.08
C SER A 155 -14.89 -12.67 -9.93
N ASP A 156 -16.22 -12.72 -9.94
CA ASP A 156 -17.03 -12.11 -8.90
C ASP A 156 -16.73 -12.71 -7.51
N ASP A 157 -16.53 -14.03 -7.45
CA ASP A 157 -16.14 -14.71 -6.22
C ASP A 157 -14.80 -14.21 -5.66
N MET A 158 -13.79 -14.06 -6.54
CA MET A 158 -12.49 -13.51 -6.15
C MET A 158 -12.57 -12.06 -5.69
N ARG A 159 -13.38 -11.26 -6.36
CA ARG A 159 -13.62 -9.86 -5.99
C ARG A 159 -14.28 -9.76 -4.61
N ILE A 160 -15.29 -10.59 -4.36
CA ILE A 160 -15.98 -10.64 -3.07
C ILE A 160 -15.01 -11.08 -1.99
N LEU A 161 -14.31 -12.21 -2.18
CA LEU A 161 -13.31 -12.73 -1.24
C LEU A 161 -12.20 -11.70 -0.94
N GLY A 162 -11.68 -11.04 -1.96
CA GLY A 162 -10.64 -10.00 -1.81
C GLY A 162 -11.11 -8.78 -1.03
N SER A 163 -12.41 -8.47 -1.06
CA SER A 163 -13.00 -7.34 -0.34
C SER A 163 -13.30 -7.60 1.13
N ASP A 164 -13.27 -8.86 1.59
CA ASP A 164 -13.73 -9.25 2.93
C ASP A 164 -13.01 -8.50 4.05
N PHE A 165 -11.69 -8.39 3.96
CA PHE A 165 -10.92 -7.68 4.98
C PHE A 165 -11.28 -6.19 5.05
N SER A 166 -11.43 -5.50 3.93
CA SER A 166 -11.83 -4.10 3.90
C SER A 166 -13.26 -3.89 4.41
N ARG A 167 -14.16 -4.84 4.13
CA ARG A 167 -15.53 -4.83 4.68
C ARG A 167 -15.52 -5.05 6.20
N LYS A 168 -14.69 -5.97 6.70
CA LYS A 168 -14.49 -6.17 8.14
C LYS A 168 -13.99 -4.91 8.83
N LEU A 169 -13.06 -4.19 8.21
CA LEU A 169 -12.55 -2.91 8.74
C LEU A 169 -13.62 -1.82 8.78
N SER A 170 -14.43 -1.71 7.71
CA SER A 170 -15.47 -0.68 7.59
C SER A 170 -16.78 -1.02 8.27
N GLY A 171 -16.93 -2.24 8.80
CA GLY A 171 -18.18 -2.72 9.40
C GLY A 171 -19.29 -2.98 8.37
N THR A 172 -18.94 -3.17 7.09
CA THR A 172 -19.89 -3.44 6.01
C THR A 172 -20.06 -4.95 5.83
N SER A 173 -21.31 -5.45 5.89
CA SER A 173 -21.60 -6.89 5.78
C SER A 173 -21.62 -7.40 4.33
N GLU A 174 -22.08 -6.57 3.40
CA GLU A 174 -22.30 -6.97 2.00
C GLU A 174 -21.23 -6.41 1.07
N ALA A 175 -20.82 -7.24 0.10
CA ALA A 175 -19.98 -6.78 -1.00
C ALA A 175 -20.82 -5.91 -1.96
N ARG A 176 -20.18 -4.94 -2.60
CA ARG A 176 -20.82 -4.15 -3.66
C ARG A 176 -21.27 -5.07 -4.80
N SER A 177 -22.39 -4.73 -5.45
CA SER A 177 -22.80 -5.44 -6.66
C SER A 177 -21.71 -5.33 -7.74
N GLN A 178 -21.67 -6.31 -8.64
CA GLN A 178 -20.69 -6.35 -9.74
C GLN A 178 -20.80 -5.09 -10.62
N GLU A 179 -22.00 -4.64 -10.93
CA GLU A 179 -22.25 -3.44 -11.71
C GLU A 179 -21.69 -2.19 -11.03
N LYS A 180 -21.97 -2.03 -9.73
CA LYS A 180 -21.44 -0.88 -8.96
C LYS A 180 -19.92 -0.93 -8.84
N HIS A 181 -19.34 -2.11 -8.67
CA HIS A 181 -17.90 -2.28 -8.64
C HIS A 181 -17.24 -1.93 -9.97
N ALA A 182 -17.79 -2.42 -11.10
CA ALA A 182 -17.29 -2.09 -12.43
C ALA A 182 -17.37 -0.57 -12.72
N PHE A 183 -18.47 0.06 -12.30
CA PHE A 183 -18.60 1.52 -12.39
C PHE A 183 -17.52 2.25 -11.58
N ASP A 184 -17.30 1.84 -10.33
CA ASP A 184 -16.30 2.47 -9.46
C ASP A 184 -14.87 2.29 -10.01
N LEU A 185 -14.54 1.11 -10.56
CA LEU A 185 -13.27 0.87 -11.23
C LEU A 185 -13.08 1.76 -12.46
N ALA A 186 -14.08 1.80 -13.34
CA ALA A 186 -14.02 2.61 -14.55
C ALA A 186 -13.88 4.10 -14.23
N THR A 187 -14.67 4.62 -13.29
CA THR A 187 -14.61 6.03 -12.88
C THR A 187 -13.31 6.38 -12.16
N GLY A 188 -12.76 5.45 -11.39
CA GLY A 188 -11.46 5.62 -10.74
C GLY A 188 -10.29 5.68 -11.73
N GLN A 189 -10.27 4.78 -12.72
CA GLN A 189 -9.22 4.72 -13.74
C GLN A 189 -9.29 5.88 -14.75
N PHE A 190 -10.50 6.31 -15.10
CA PHE A 190 -10.74 7.35 -16.09
C PHE A 190 -11.30 8.65 -15.47
N SER A 191 -10.91 8.97 -14.26
CA SER A 191 -11.47 10.08 -13.47
C SER A 191 -11.43 11.43 -14.19
N GLN A 192 -10.37 11.73 -14.96
CA GLN A 192 -10.27 12.97 -15.73
C GLN A 192 -11.28 13.01 -16.87
N ALA A 193 -11.44 11.91 -17.62
CA ALA A 193 -12.42 11.83 -18.71
C ALA A 193 -13.85 11.89 -18.18
N VAL A 194 -14.13 11.20 -17.08
CA VAL A 194 -15.42 11.26 -16.39
C VAL A 194 -15.69 12.67 -15.87
N GLY A 195 -14.69 13.34 -15.27
CA GLY A 195 -14.80 14.72 -14.80
C GLY A 195 -15.07 15.70 -15.93
N LEU A 196 -14.42 15.54 -17.08
CA LEU A 196 -14.66 16.35 -18.27
C LEU A 196 -16.09 16.15 -18.79
N TYR A 197 -16.54 14.91 -18.93
CA TYR A 197 -17.93 14.60 -19.34
C TYR A 197 -18.96 15.19 -18.37
N TYR A 198 -18.73 15.03 -17.07
CA TYR A 198 -19.60 15.58 -16.03
C TYR A 198 -19.66 17.11 -16.11
N GLY A 199 -18.50 17.77 -16.28
CA GLY A 199 -18.40 19.22 -16.43
C GLY A 199 -19.21 19.70 -17.62
N HIS A 200 -19.03 19.11 -18.80
CA HIS A 200 -19.80 19.47 -20.00
C HIS A 200 -21.30 19.23 -19.87
N LYS A 201 -21.70 18.16 -19.19
CA LYS A 201 -23.11 17.81 -19.03
C LYS A 201 -23.87 18.74 -18.09
N TYR A 202 -23.22 19.22 -17.01
CA TYR A 202 -23.90 19.92 -15.93
C TYR A 202 -23.49 21.40 -15.76
N PHE A 203 -22.36 21.82 -16.32
CA PHE A 203 -21.81 23.17 -16.14
C PHE A 203 -21.43 23.84 -17.47
N GLY A 204 -21.53 23.18 -18.56
CA GLY A 204 -21.13 23.67 -19.87
C GLY A 204 -22.17 24.04 -20.76
#